data_c4a470db5c270600ddc1d9d51986d3e9
#
_entry.id   c4a470db5c270600ddc1d9d51986d3e9
#
_cell.length_a   1.000
_cell.length_b   1.000
_cell.length_c   1.000
_cell.angle_alpha   90.00
_cell.angle_beta   90.00
_cell.angle_gamma   90.00
#
_symmetry.space_group_name_H-M   'P 1'
#
loop_
_entity.id
_entity.type
_entity.pdbx_description
1 polymer ?
#
loop_
_entity_poly.entity_id
_entity_poly.type
_entity_poly.pdbx_seq_one_letter_code
_entity_poly.pdbx_strand_id
1 'polypeptide(L)'
;RRQRQMCIRDREIVFIDQWGMPEAGIDGSGLFKEFLVSIIREVFDTDRGLWCANERQELYPNPHSYAHGEEQLTWYTFLGRILGKALYEGILVDVKFADFFLTKWLGPKGYIDDLASLESLDSDLYRGLIALKNYTGNVENDFALNFTVTDEEFGVRMNRELIPGGNDVPVTRENRLSYIYCMTRYRLSTQIEDQCNAFFQGLSEMIDPRWLRLFNREELRVLVSGAESPIDVDDLRRNTIYGGYHEKDMAVQYFWEALSHFDQSSLKAFLRFVTSSPNPPLLGFGELNPKFAIRHAGDDVTRLPTASTCVNLLKLPAYESVAQCADKLRYAIYAGAGFDLS
;
A
#
# COMPACT_ATOMS: atom_id res chain seq x y z
N ARG A 1 26.86 -17.85 -16.25
CA ARG A 1 25.59 -18.01 -15.47
C ARG A 1 24.54 -17.17 -16.18
N ARG A 2 23.67 -17.81 -16.98
CA ARG A 2 22.54 -17.14 -17.66
C ARG A 2 21.56 -16.72 -16.59
N GLN A 3 21.46 -15.41 -16.34
CA GLN A 3 20.26 -14.82 -15.74
C GLN A 3 19.08 -15.28 -16.58
N ARG A 4 18.17 -16.04 -16.00
CA ARG A 4 16.83 -16.18 -16.55
C ARG A 4 16.19 -14.79 -16.39
N GLN A 5 16.32 -13.96 -17.40
CA GLN A 5 15.41 -12.85 -17.62
C GLN A 5 14.02 -13.46 -17.76
N MET A 6 13.28 -13.46 -16.69
CA MET A 6 11.85 -13.73 -16.77
C MET A 6 11.24 -12.46 -17.34
N CYS A 7 11.23 -12.38 -18.67
CA CYS A 7 10.67 -11.29 -19.44
C CYS A 7 9.14 -11.30 -19.32
N ILE A 8 8.59 -10.72 -18.25
CA ILE A 8 7.19 -10.27 -18.27
C ILE A 8 7.04 -9.07 -19.23
N ARG A 9 8.14 -8.44 -19.63
CA ARG A 9 8.17 -7.39 -20.67
C ARG A 9 7.61 -7.82 -22.03
N ASP A 10 7.55 -9.12 -22.31
CA ASP A 10 7.15 -9.65 -23.62
C ASP A 10 5.66 -10.04 -23.67
N ARG A 11 4.87 -9.72 -22.65
CA ARG A 11 3.42 -9.94 -22.70
C ARG A 11 2.77 -8.63 -23.10
N GLU A 12 2.21 -8.63 -24.30
CA GLU A 12 1.31 -7.58 -24.77
C GLU A 12 0.06 -7.52 -23.88
N ILE A 13 -0.18 -6.38 -23.24
CA ILE A 13 -1.39 -6.11 -22.47
C ILE A 13 -2.31 -5.29 -23.38
N VAL A 14 -3.49 -5.80 -23.61
CA VAL A 14 -4.52 -5.14 -24.40
C VAL A 14 -5.70 -4.88 -23.47
N PHE A 15 -6.04 -3.62 -23.28
CA PHE A 15 -7.30 -3.23 -22.66
C PHE A 15 -8.43 -3.42 -23.66
N ILE A 16 -9.54 -3.94 -23.17
CA ILE A 16 -10.74 -4.17 -23.99
C ILE A 16 -11.84 -3.27 -23.43
N ASP A 17 -12.45 -2.47 -24.30
CA ASP A 17 -13.53 -1.58 -23.92
C ASP A 17 -14.84 -2.35 -23.60
N GLN A 18 -15.87 -1.63 -23.16
CA GLN A 18 -17.18 -2.21 -22.82
C GLN A 18 -17.90 -2.89 -24.00
N TRP A 19 -17.43 -2.68 -25.23
CA TRP A 19 -17.96 -3.31 -26.45
C TRP A 19 -17.10 -4.47 -26.95
N GLY A 20 -16.04 -4.85 -26.17
CA GLY A 20 -15.15 -5.96 -26.52
C GLY A 20 -14.08 -5.62 -27.57
N MET A 21 -13.87 -4.33 -27.87
CA MET A 21 -12.85 -3.90 -28.83
C MET A 21 -11.55 -3.53 -28.11
N PRO A 22 -10.39 -3.83 -28.71
CA PRO A 22 -9.11 -3.39 -28.18
C PRO A 22 -9.04 -1.86 -28.15
N GLU A 23 -8.70 -1.31 -26.99
CA GLU A 23 -8.40 0.12 -26.89
C GLU A 23 -7.08 0.44 -27.61
N ALA A 24 -7.07 1.56 -28.35
CA ALA A 24 -5.87 2.03 -29.04
C ALA A 24 -4.87 2.60 -28.00
N GLY A 25 -4.02 1.74 -27.48
CA GLY A 25 -2.92 2.13 -26.57
C GLY A 25 -1.59 2.21 -27.32
N ILE A 26 -0.83 3.25 -27.09
CA ILE A 26 0.59 3.29 -27.52
C ILE A 26 1.38 2.52 -26.49
N ASP A 27 1.90 1.34 -26.86
CA ASP A 27 2.73 0.49 -26.00
C ASP A 27 4.10 1.16 -25.75
N GLY A 28 4.14 2.00 -24.72
CA GLY A 28 5.34 2.68 -24.23
C GLY A 28 5.59 2.44 -22.74
N SER A 29 5.40 1.21 -22.24
CA SER A 29 5.42 0.81 -20.81
C SER A 29 4.25 1.34 -19.96
N GLY A 30 3.41 2.20 -20.50
CA GLY A 30 2.29 2.82 -19.79
C GLY A 30 1.15 1.84 -19.50
N LEU A 31 0.76 1.03 -20.48
CA LEU A 31 -0.31 0.02 -20.34
C LEU A 31 0.02 -1.01 -19.24
N PHE A 32 1.28 -1.41 -19.13
CA PHE A 32 1.71 -2.34 -18.09
C PHE A 32 1.60 -1.71 -16.69
N LYS A 33 2.00 -0.44 -16.52
CA LYS A 33 1.87 0.27 -15.25
C LYS A 33 0.39 0.41 -14.86
N GLU A 34 -0.47 0.79 -15.80
CA GLU A 34 -1.91 0.95 -15.58
C GLU A 34 -2.56 -0.38 -15.16
N PHE A 35 -2.27 -1.46 -15.88
CA PHE A 35 -2.70 -2.80 -15.53
C PHE A 35 -2.27 -3.18 -14.12
N LEU A 36 -0.99 -2.95 -13.78
CA LEU A 36 -0.44 -3.29 -12.47
C LEU A 36 -1.11 -2.48 -11.35
N VAL A 37 -1.28 -1.17 -11.54
CA VAL A 37 -1.94 -0.27 -10.58
C VAL A 37 -3.41 -0.64 -10.40
N SER A 38 -4.11 -0.97 -11.49
CA SER A 38 -5.52 -1.39 -11.44
C SER A 38 -5.69 -2.70 -10.66
N ILE A 39 -4.85 -3.70 -10.93
CA ILE A 39 -4.85 -4.94 -10.16
C ILE A 39 -4.55 -4.68 -8.70
N ILE A 40 -3.50 -3.92 -8.39
CA ILE A 40 -3.11 -3.61 -7.01
C ILE A 40 -4.27 -2.98 -6.24
N ARG A 41 -4.96 -2.00 -6.82
CA ARG A 41 -6.13 -1.38 -6.19
C ARG A 41 -7.22 -2.39 -5.88
N GLU A 42 -7.49 -3.31 -6.80
CA GLU A 42 -8.55 -4.29 -6.64
C GLU A 42 -8.21 -5.40 -5.64
N VAL A 43 -6.97 -5.89 -5.67
CA VAL A 43 -6.57 -7.06 -4.89
C VAL A 43 -6.17 -6.75 -3.44
N PHE A 44 -5.81 -5.50 -3.15
CA PHE A 44 -5.56 -5.02 -1.78
C PHE A 44 -6.81 -4.38 -1.16
N ASP A 45 -7.96 -4.46 -1.81
CA ASP A 45 -9.24 -4.06 -1.24
C ASP A 45 -9.66 -5.05 -0.14
N THR A 46 -9.97 -4.51 1.05
CA THR A 46 -10.41 -5.29 2.21
C THR A 46 -11.72 -6.04 1.97
N ASP A 47 -12.59 -5.53 1.07
CA ASP A 47 -13.87 -6.16 0.74
C ASP A 47 -13.70 -7.52 0.02
N ARG A 48 -12.51 -7.80 -0.49
CA ARG A 48 -12.15 -9.11 -1.06
C ARG A 48 -11.89 -10.19 0.01
N GLY A 49 -11.80 -9.81 1.29
CA GLY A 49 -11.62 -10.74 2.41
C GLY A 49 -10.22 -11.33 2.56
N LEU A 50 -9.25 -10.94 1.73
CA LEU A 50 -7.85 -11.37 1.87
C LEU A 50 -7.05 -10.48 2.85
N TRP A 51 -7.46 -9.25 3.02
CA TRP A 51 -6.78 -8.26 3.85
C TRP A 51 -7.70 -7.72 4.92
N CYS A 52 -7.13 -7.44 6.08
CA CYS A 52 -7.75 -6.63 7.12
C CYS A 52 -6.97 -5.33 7.27
N ALA A 53 -7.65 -4.29 7.77
CA ALA A 53 -7.03 -3.03 8.13
C ALA A 53 -7.05 -2.85 9.65
N ASN A 54 -5.96 -2.34 10.22
CA ASN A 54 -5.92 -1.92 11.62
C ASN A 54 -6.56 -0.53 11.80
N GLU A 55 -6.56 -0.01 13.03
CA GLU A 55 -7.09 1.33 13.35
C GLU A 55 -6.43 2.47 12.54
N ARG A 56 -5.20 2.27 12.06
CA ARG A 56 -4.43 3.22 11.24
C ARG A 56 -4.63 3.03 9.73
N GLN A 57 -5.59 2.17 9.33
CA GLN A 57 -5.83 1.79 7.94
C GLN A 57 -4.60 1.16 7.26
N GLU A 58 -3.77 0.45 8.05
CA GLU A 58 -2.64 -0.32 7.54
C GLU A 58 -3.06 -1.77 7.32
N LEU A 59 -2.72 -2.33 6.16
CA LEU A 59 -3.16 -3.66 5.75
C LEU A 59 -2.27 -4.77 6.31
N TYR A 60 -2.91 -5.86 6.70
CA TYR A 60 -2.28 -7.12 7.06
C TYR A 60 -3.13 -8.29 6.58
N PRO A 61 -2.54 -9.50 6.39
CA PRO A 61 -3.28 -10.67 5.94
C PRO A 61 -4.45 -11.01 6.88
N ASN A 62 -5.58 -11.36 6.31
CA ASN A 62 -6.78 -11.71 7.06
C ASN A 62 -6.54 -12.99 7.89
N PRO A 63 -6.68 -12.95 9.24
CA PRO A 63 -6.45 -14.10 10.11
C PRO A 63 -7.60 -15.12 10.13
N HIS A 64 -8.73 -14.83 9.49
CA HIS A 64 -9.91 -15.70 9.54
C HIS A 64 -9.73 -16.98 8.71
N SER A 65 -10.47 -18.03 9.08
CA SER A 65 -10.39 -19.35 8.46
C SER A 65 -10.60 -19.34 6.94
N TYR A 66 -11.44 -18.45 6.45
CA TYR A 66 -11.63 -18.23 5.01
C TYR A 66 -10.29 -18.00 4.27
N ALA A 67 -9.39 -17.20 4.84
CA ALA A 67 -8.13 -16.81 4.20
C ALA A 67 -7.04 -17.91 4.27
N HIS A 68 -7.29 -19.02 4.96
CA HIS A 68 -6.41 -20.20 5.03
C HIS A 68 -6.73 -21.26 3.96
N GLY A 69 -7.78 -21.08 3.17
CA GLY A 69 -8.13 -22.00 2.09
C GLY A 69 -7.03 -22.08 1.02
N GLU A 70 -6.89 -23.23 0.36
CA GLU A 70 -5.85 -23.45 -0.67
C GLU A 70 -5.95 -22.43 -1.83
N GLU A 71 -7.17 -22.10 -2.23
CA GLU A 71 -7.43 -21.08 -3.25
C GLU A 71 -6.94 -19.70 -2.78
N GLN A 72 -7.27 -19.30 -1.55
CA GLN A 72 -6.88 -18.01 -0.98
C GLN A 72 -5.36 -17.93 -0.80
N LEU A 73 -4.69 -18.99 -0.40
CA LEU A 73 -3.23 -19.04 -0.33
C LEU A 73 -2.59 -18.90 -1.73
N THR A 74 -3.21 -19.43 -2.77
CA THR A 74 -2.80 -19.21 -4.15
C THR A 74 -2.92 -17.73 -4.53
N TRP A 75 -3.98 -17.06 -4.11
CA TRP A 75 -4.12 -15.61 -4.28
C TRP A 75 -3.02 -14.84 -3.56
N TYR A 76 -2.70 -15.16 -2.29
CA TYR A 76 -1.57 -14.50 -1.59
C TYR A 76 -0.24 -14.67 -2.33
N THR A 77 0.03 -15.84 -2.89
CA THR A 77 1.23 -16.05 -3.73
C THR A 77 1.20 -15.15 -4.96
N PHE A 78 0.06 -15.04 -5.64
CA PHE A 78 -0.10 -14.14 -6.77
C PHE A 78 0.10 -12.66 -6.38
N LEU A 79 -0.47 -12.23 -5.24
CA LEU A 79 -0.31 -10.87 -4.72
C LEU A 79 1.15 -10.53 -4.40
N GLY A 80 1.88 -11.48 -3.84
CA GLY A 80 3.32 -11.36 -3.62
C GLY A 80 4.09 -11.14 -4.92
N ARG A 81 3.74 -11.87 -6.00
CA ARG A 81 4.34 -11.68 -7.34
C ARG A 81 4.02 -10.29 -7.91
N ILE A 82 2.76 -9.84 -7.79
CA ILE A 82 2.32 -8.53 -8.29
C ILE A 82 3.08 -7.41 -7.57
N LEU A 83 3.15 -7.46 -6.25
CA LEU A 83 3.90 -6.47 -5.48
C LEU A 83 5.41 -6.52 -5.80
N GLY A 84 5.98 -7.72 -5.87
CA GLY A 84 7.38 -7.91 -6.26
C GLY A 84 7.67 -7.33 -7.63
N LYS A 85 6.74 -7.47 -8.57
CA LYS A 85 6.88 -6.87 -9.90
C LYS A 85 6.79 -5.35 -9.85
N ALA A 86 5.87 -4.77 -9.06
CA ALA A 86 5.79 -3.33 -8.87
C ALA A 86 7.10 -2.76 -8.32
N LEU A 87 7.65 -3.38 -7.27
CA LEU A 87 8.93 -2.98 -6.68
C LEU A 87 10.10 -3.10 -7.68
N TYR A 88 10.13 -4.16 -8.48
CA TYR A 88 11.17 -4.35 -9.50
C TYR A 88 11.13 -3.28 -10.58
N GLU A 89 9.94 -2.83 -10.98
CA GLU A 89 9.75 -1.77 -11.99
C GLU A 89 9.83 -0.36 -11.40
N GLY A 90 10.01 -0.23 -10.07
CA GLY A 90 10.03 1.07 -9.39
C GLY A 90 8.67 1.77 -9.37
N ILE A 91 7.57 1.00 -9.46
CA ILE A 91 6.20 1.53 -9.41
C ILE A 91 5.78 1.59 -7.96
N LEU A 92 5.55 2.80 -7.47
CA LEU A 92 4.99 3.01 -6.13
C LEU A 92 3.52 2.58 -6.09
N VAL A 93 3.16 1.90 -5.01
CA VAL A 93 1.79 1.43 -4.80
C VAL A 93 1.12 2.20 -3.66
N ASP A 94 -0.16 2.54 -3.84
CA ASP A 94 -0.93 3.24 -2.81
C ASP A 94 -1.50 2.25 -1.79
N VAL A 95 -0.60 1.53 -1.12
CA VAL A 95 -0.93 0.51 -0.11
C VAL A 95 -0.05 0.74 1.11
N LYS A 96 -0.68 0.86 2.27
CA LYS A 96 0.03 0.91 3.56
C LYS A 96 -0.06 -0.44 4.24
N PHE A 97 1.07 -1.09 4.47
CA PHE A 97 1.11 -2.33 5.23
C PHE A 97 1.44 -2.07 6.70
N ALA A 98 0.83 -2.86 7.58
CA ALA A 98 1.11 -2.83 9.00
C ALA A 98 2.58 -3.20 9.29
N ASP A 99 3.16 -2.54 10.27
CA ASP A 99 4.57 -2.68 10.62
C ASP A 99 4.99 -4.11 10.94
N PHE A 100 4.16 -4.82 11.69
CA PHE A 100 4.45 -6.22 12.03
C PHE A 100 4.44 -7.15 10.81
N PHE A 101 3.65 -6.82 9.76
CA PHE A 101 3.66 -7.56 8.50
C PHE A 101 4.91 -7.24 7.67
N LEU A 102 5.28 -5.96 7.54
CA LEU A 102 6.53 -5.55 6.85
C LEU A 102 7.77 -6.17 7.49
N THR A 103 7.80 -6.24 8.83
CA THR A 103 8.93 -6.83 9.56
C THR A 103 9.19 -8.29 9.17
N LYS A 104 8.14 -9.04 8.79
CA LYS A 104 8.30 -10.43 8.32
C LYS A 104 9.09 -10.55 7.02
N TRP A 105 9.12 -9.50 6.18
CA TRP A 105 9.90 -9.50 4.94
C TRP A 105 11.42 -9.43 5.18
N LEU A 106 11.83 -8.94 6.35
CA LEU A 106 13.24 -8.87 6.74
C LEU A 106 13.84 -10.23 7.10
N GLY A 107 12.99 -11.26 7.18
CA GLY A 107 13.37 -12.63 7.49
C GLY A 107 13.59 -12.89 8.99
N PRO A 108 13.94 -14.13 9.39
CA PRO A 108 13.91 -14.58 10.77
C PRO A 108 14.80 -13.80 11.75
N LYS A 109 15.88 -13.18 11.25
CA LYS A 109 16.81 -12.40 12.10
C LYS A 109 16.36 -10.95 12.35
N GLY A 110 15.51 -10.43 11.46
CA GLY A 110 14.95 -9.07 11.57
C GLY A 110 13.57 -9.05 12.19
N TYR A 111 13.00 -10.23 12.47
CA TYR A 111 11.65 -10.40 12.96
C TYR A 111 11.65 -10.80 14.44
N ILE A 112 11.09 -9.96 15.26
CA ILE A 112 10.81 -10.23 16.67
C ILE A 112 9.34 -9.85 16.88
N ASP A 113 8.54 -10.81 17.37
CA ASP A 113 7.18 -10.52 17.85
C ASP A 113 7.29 -9.59 19.05
N ASP A 114 7.20 -8.28 18.80
CA ASP A 114 7.31 -7.27 19.82
C ASP A 114 5.92 -6.91 20.34
N LEU A 115 5.77 -6.93 21.66
CA LEU A 115 4.54 -6.51 22.33
C LEU A 115 4.13 -5.08 21.91
N ALA A 116 5.09 -4.18 21.65
CA ALA A 116 4.80 -2.84 21.15
C ALA A 116 4.12 -2.83 19.77
N SER A 117 4.42 -3.80 18.92
CA SER A 117 3.78 -3.93 17.61
C SER A 117 2.29 -4.29 17.72
N LEU A 118 1.88 -4.92 18.82
CA LEU A 118 0.48 -5.28 19.07
C LEU A 118 -0.40 -4.03 19.29
N GLU A 119 0.16 -2.93 19.78
CA GLU A 119 -0.58 -1.67 19.94
C GLU A 119 -1.19 -1.17 18.64
N SER A 120 -0.49 -1.34 17.52
CA SER A 120 -1.00 -0.94 16.21
C SER A 120 -2.07 -1.87 15.66
N LEU A 121 -2.10 -3.13 16.10
CA LEU A 121 -3.09 -4.13 15.67
C LEU A 121 -4.36 -4.09 16.53
N ASP A 122 -4.18 -4.08 17.85
CA ASP A 122 -5.25 -4.17 18.85
C ASP A 122 -4.81 -3.41 20.12
N SER A 123 -5.21 -2.13 20.19
CA SER A 123 -4.82 -1.24 21.27
C SER A 123 -5.41 -1.65 22.63
N ASP A 124 -6.59 -2.28 22.63
CA ASP A 124 -7.26 -2.75 23.85
C ASP A 124 -6.55 -3.99 24.42
N LEU A 125 -6.24 -4.95 23.58
CA LEU A 125 -5.46 -6.14 23.97
C LEU A 125 -4.08 -5.72 24.48
N TYR A 126 -3.40 -4.82 23.78
CA TYR A 126 -2.11 -4.29 24.23
C TYR A 126 -2.19 -3.69 25.62
N ARG A 127 -3.15 -2.81 25.89
CA ARG A 127 -3.36 -2.21 27.22
C ARG A 127 -3.66 -3.26 28.29
N GLY A 128 -4.46 -4.25 27.96
CA GLY A 128 -4.75 -5.38 28.85
C GLY A 128 -3.51 -6.19 29.21
N LEU A 129 -2.65 -6.50 28.23
CA LEU A 129 -1.40 -7.22 28.46
C LEU A 129 -0.36 -6.39 29.24
N ILE A 130 -0.30 -5.08 29.03
CA ILE A 130 0.54 -4.17 29.83
C ILE A 130 0.03 -4.10 31.28
N ALA A 131 -1.28 -4.03 31.50
CA ALA A 131 -1.87 -4.07 32.84
C ALA A 131 -1.52 -5.39 33.54
N LEU A 132 -1.68 -6.53 32.87
CA LEU A 132 -1.29 -7.85 33.40
C LEU A 132 0.21 -7.90 33.73
N LYS A 133 1.08 -7.39 32.86
CA LYS A 133 2.53 -7.35 33.06
C LYS A 133 2.91 -6.64 34.36
N ASN A 134 2.28 -5.51 34.64
CA ASN A 134 2.61 -4.63 35.76
C ASN A 134 1.77 -4.90 37.01
N TYR A 135 0.85 -5.86 36.96
CA TYR A 135 -0.06 -6.15 38.07
C TYR A 135 0.69 -6.72 39.28
N THR A 136 0.36 -6.21 40.46
CA THR A 136 1.04 -6.59 41.74
C THR A 136 0.20 -7.49 42.64
N GLY A 137 -1.11 -7.62 42.34
CA GLY A 137 -2.04 -8.45 43.11
C GLY A 137 -1.97 -9.94 42.75
N ASN A 138 -3.04 -10.67 43.08
CA ASN A 138 -3.17 -12.11 42.76
C ASN A 138 -3.67 -12.28 41.32
N VAL A 139 -2.73 -12.51 40.39
CA VAL A 139 -3.04 -12.63 38.93
C VAL A 139 -4.05 -13.73 38.68
N GLU A 140 -3.90 -14.87 39.30
CA GLU A 140 -4.72 -16.07 39.08
C GLU A 140 -6.20 -15.85 39.46
N ASN A 141 -6.44 -15.23 40.63
CA ASN A 141 -7.78 -14.99 41.12
C ASN A 141 -8.45 -13.78 40.47
N ASP A 142 -7.66 -12.74 40.19
CA ASP A 142 -8.20 -11.44 39.74
C ASP A 142 -8.44 -11.40 38.22
N PHE A 143 -7.68 -12.12 37.42
CA PHE A 143 -7.84 -12.20 35.97
C PHE A 143 -8.52 -13.48 35.51
N ALA A 144 -8.38 -14.62 36.23
CA ALA A 144 -8.93 -15.91 35.88
C ALA A 144 -8.67 -16.32 34.42
N LEU A 145 -7.44 -16.11 33.95
CA LEU A 145 -7.01 -16.40 32.58
C LEU A 145 -6.30 -17.75 32.52
N ASN A 146 -6.50 -18.48 31.43
CA ASN A 146 -5.71 -19.65 31.06
C ASN A 146 -4.86 -19.34 29.79
N PHE A 147 -3.93 -20.25 29.43
CA PHE A 147 -3.13 -20.11 28.21
C PHE A 147 -3.97 -20.40 26.95
N THR A 148 -5.03 -19.62 26.78
CA THR A 148 -5.95 -19.70 25.66
C THR A 148 -6.21 -18.34 25.07
N VAL A 149 -6.70 -18.33 23.82
CA VAL A 149 -7.21 -17.15 23.14
C VAL A 149 -8.57 -17.49 22.55
N THR A 150 -9.50 -16.54 22.62
CA THR A 150 -10.81 -16.66 21.97
C THR A 150 -10.77 -15.91 20.65
N ASP A 151 -10.96 -16.62 19.56
CA ASP A 151 -11.21 -16.04 18.24
C ASP A 151 -12.72 -15.99 17.98
N GLU A 152 -13.18 -14.93 17.35
CA GLU A 152 -14.57 -14.80 16.94
C GLU A 152 -14.63 -14.69 15.42
N GLU A 153 -15.25 -15.67 14.77
CA GLU A 153 -15.48 -15.69 13.33
C GLU A 153 -16.97 -15.90 13.03
N PHE A 154 -17.56 -15.00 12.26
CA PHE A 154 -18.98 -15.07 11.87
C PHE A 154 -19.95 -15.27 13.06
N GLY A 155 -19.61 -14.66 14.21
CA GLY A 155 -20.39 -14.79 15.44
C GLY A 155 -20.18 -16.11 16.20
N VAL A 156 -19.29 -16.98 15.75
CA VAL A 156 -18.89 -18.20 16.44
C VAL A 156 -17.59 -17.95 17.21
N ARG A 157 -17.62 -18.20 18.50
CA ARG A 157 -16.45 -18.10 19.37
C ARG A 157 -15.73 -19.44 19.44
N MET A 158 -14.45 -19.45 19.08
CA MET A 158 -13.57 -20.61 19.16
C MET A 158 -12.45 -20.33 20.16
N ASN A 159 -12.30 -21.24 21.13
CA ASN A 159 -11.21 -21.16 22.09
C ASN A 159 -10.01 -21.96 21.57
N ARG A 160 -8.85 -21.33 21.45
CA ARG A 160 -7.61 -21.96 20.99
C ARG A 160 -6.56 -21.95 22.08
N GLU A 161 -5.85 -23.05 22.21
CA GLU A 161 -4.74 -23.17 23.16
C GLU A 161 -3.48 -22.48 22.62
N LEU A 162 -2.88 -21.62 23.43
CA LEU A 162 -1.60 -20.94 23.12
C LEU A 162 -0.39 -21.86 23.32
N ILE A 163 -0.54 -22.87 24.18
CA ILE A 163 0.42 -23.94 24.44
C ILE A 163 -0.34 -25.27 24.58
N PRO A 164 0.27 -26.41 24.30
CA PRO A 164 -0.38 -27.71 24.50
C PRO A 164 -0.94 -27.89 25.93
N GLY A 165 -2.22 -28.19 26.05
CA GLY A 165 -2.92 -28.27 27.34
C GLY A 165 -3.21 -26.93 27.99
N GLY A 166 -3.13 -25.86 27.25
CA GLY A 166 -3.28 -24.48 27.75
C GLY A 166 -4.63 -24.15 28.38
N ASN A 167 -5.69 -24.92 28.07
CA ASN A 167 -6.99 -24.79 28.73
C ASN A 167 -6.93 -25.03 30.25
N ASP A 168 -6.02 -25.89 30.69
CA ASP A 168 -5.89 -26.30 32.09
C ASP A 168 -4.72 -25.58 32.80
N VAL A 169 -4.02 -24.70 32.11
CA VAL A 169 -2.87 -23.96 32.66
C VAL A 169 -3.30 -22.54 33.02
N PRO A 170 -3.48 -22.22 34.31
CA PRO A 170 -3.82 -20.86 34.71
C PRO A 170 -2.64 -19.92 34.55
N VAL A 171 -2.97 -18.65 34.24
CA VAL A 171 -1.99 -17.57 34.18
C VAL A 171 -1.73 -17.08 35.62
N THR A 172 -0.48 -17.24 36.07
CA THR A 172 -0.03 -16.87 37.40
C THR A 172 0.97 -15.70 37.34
N ARG A 173 1.38 -15.20 38.48
CA ARG A 173 2.42 -14.18 38.58
C ARG A 173 3.75 -14.61 37.96
N GLU A 174 4.10 -15.90 38.08
CA GLU A 174 5.36 -16.46 37.61
C GLU A 174 5.38 -16.68 36.11
N ASN A 175 4.26 -17.08 35.51
CA ASN A 175 4.17 -17.45 34.10
C ASN A 175 3.52 -16.39 33.19
N ARG A 176 3.03 -15.26 33.73
CA ARG A 176 2.34 -14.21 32.97
C ARG A 176 3.14 -13.64 31.81
N LEU A 177 4.48 -13.54 31.94
CA LEU A 177 5.32 -13.07 30.84
C LEU A 177 5.35 -14.05 29.67
N SER A 178 5.31 -15.36 29.97
CA SER A 178 5.18 -16.40 28.96
C SER A 178 3.81 -16.34 28.27
N TYR A 179 2.74 -16.10 29.04
CA TYR A 179 1.41 -15.89 28.47
C TYR A 179 1.38 -14.67 27.54
N ILE A 180 1.90 -13.53 27.98
CA ILE A 180 1.98 -12.30 27.18
C ILE A 180 2.75 -12.56 25.88
N TYR A 181 3.86 -13.26 25.95
CA TYR A 181 4.64 -13.63 24.76
C TYR A 181 3.84 -14.54 23.81
N CYS A 182 3.20 -15.58 24.33
CA CYS A 182 2.41 -16.49 23.52
C CYS A 182 1.23 -15.79 22.85
N MET A 183 0.53 -14.91 23.59
CA MET A 183 -0.58 -14.12 23.07
C MET A 183 -0.12 -13.17 21.95
N THR A 184 0.96 -12.43 22.21
CA THR A 184 1.55 -11.51 21.20
C THR A 184 1.98 -12.25 19.94
N ARG A 185 2.70 -13.37 20.11
CA ARG A 185 3.12 -14.21 18.99
C ARG A 185 1.94 -14.78 18.21
N TYR A 186 0.91 -15.23 18.91
CA TYR A 186 -0.29 -15.74 18.25
C TYR A 186 -0.93 -14.67 17.38
N ARG A 187 -1.18 -13.48 17.92
CA ARG A 187 -1.85 -12.38 17.21
C ARG A 187 -1.02 -11.82 16.05
N LEU A 188 0.29 -11.62 16.24
CA LEU A 188 1.14 -11.01 15.24
C LEU A 188 1.68 -12.01 14.20
N SER A 189 1.69 -13.31 14.50
CA SER A 189 2.38 -14.28 13.65
C SER A 189 1.57 -15.53 13.36
N THR A 190 1.20 -16.30 14.38
CA THR A 190 0.64 -17.65 14.18
C THR A 190 -0.67 -17.63 13.41
N GLN A 191 -1.53 -16.64 13.66
CA GLN A 191 -2.82 -16.51 12.98
C GLN A 191 -2.71 -16.27 11.46
N ILE A 192 -1.60 -15.69 11.01
CA ILE A 192 -1.41 -15.26 9.61
C ILE A 192 -0.19 -15.93 8.96
N GLU A 193 0.34 -16.99 9.55
CA GLU A 193 1.58 -17.63 9.11
C GLU A 193 1.47 -18.18 7.68
N ASP A 194 0.41 -18.88 7.37
CA ASP A 194 0.21 -19.49 6.05
C ASP A 194 0.08 -18.43 4.96
N GLN A 195 -0.69 -17.37 5.22
CA GLN A 195 -0.88 -16.24 4.31
C GLN A 195 0.43 -15.49 4.09
N CYS A 196 1.18 -15.22 5.17
CA CYS A 196 2.49 -14.58 5.08
C CYS A 196 3.47 -15.42 4.26
N ASN A 197 3.51 -16.73 4.50
CA ASN A 197 4.38 -17.65 3.79
C ASN A 197 4.04 -17.69 2.30
N ALA A 198 2.76 -17.80 1.95
CA ALA A 198 2.30 -17.81 0.56
C ALA A 198 2.62 -16.48 -0.14
N PHE A 199 2.33 -15.34 0.51
CA PHE A 199 2.66 -14.02 -0.03
C PHE A 199 4.16 -13.85 -0.24
N PHE A 200 4.97 -14.22 0.76
CA PHE A 200 6.40 -14.08 0.70
C PHE A 200 7.05 -15.03 -0.31
N GLN A 201 6.47 -16.19 -0.53
CA GLN A 201 6.86 -17.09 -1.62
C GLN A 201 6.74 -16.37 -2.97
N GLY A 202 5.58 -15.78 -3.26
CA GLY A 202 5.37 -15.04 -4.50
C GLY A 202 6.29 -13.83 -4.65
N LEU A 203 6.48 -13.05 -3.58
CA LEU A 203 7.40 -11.91 -3.56
C LEU A 203 8.84 -12.34 -3.88
N SER A 204 9.27 -13.46 -3.30
CA SER A 204 10.62 -14.00 -3.45
C SER A 204 10.93 -14.54 -4.85
N GLU A 205 9.91 -14.87 -5.63
CA GLU A 205 10.09 -15.23 -7.05
C GLU A 205 10.47 -14.02 -7.91
N MET A 206 10.12 -12.81 -7.47
CA MET A 206 10.34 -11.56 -8.20
C MET A 206 11.56 -10.79 -7.69
N ILE A 207 11.77 -10.79 -6.37
CA ILE A 207 12.86 -10.07 -5.70
C ILE A 207 13.60 -11.04 -4.79
N ASP A 208 14.92 -11.06 -4.89
CA ASP A 208 15.74 -11.86 -3.97
C ASP A 208 15.57 -11.36 -2.53
N PRO A 209 15.10 -12.20 -1.59
CA PRO A 209 14.88 -11.81 -0.20
C PRO A 209 16.11 -11.21 0.49
N ARG A 210 17.32 -11.51 0.01
CA ARG A 210 18.56 -10.94 0.55
C ARG A 210 18.62 -9.42 0.36
N TRP A 211 17.99 -8.89 -0.69
CA TRP A 211 17.95 -7.45 -0.92
C TRP A 211 17.00 -6.76 0.06
N LEU A 212 15.86 -7.36 0.36
CA LEU A 212 14.92 -6.81 1.33
C LEU A 212 15.53 -6.68 2.74
N ARG A 213 16.46 -7.57 3.09
CA ARG A 213 17.18 -7.54 4.39
C ARG A 213 18.19 -6.41 4.54
N LEU A 214 18.45 -5.66 3.46
CA LEU A 214 19.31 -4.46 3.53
C LEU A 214 18.57 -3.24 4.05
N PHE A 215 17.25 -3.30 4.09
CA PHE A 215 16.38 -2.22 4.53
C PHE A 215 15.90 -2.45 5.97
N ASN A 216 15.61 -1.38 6.67
CA ASN A 216 14.81 -1.43 7.88
C ASN A 216 13.30 -1.33 7.51
N ARG A 217 12.43 -1.43 8.52
CA ARG A 217 10.97 -1.41 8.35
C ARG A 217 10.47 -0.12 7.68
N GLU A 218 10.99 1.04 8.14
CA GLU A 218 10.60 2.34 7.60
C GLU A 218 11.04 2.51 6.16
N GLU A 219 12.25 2.07 5.84
CA GLU A 219 12.78 2.07 4.48
C GLU A 219 11.98 1.16 3.54
N LEU A 220 11.52 0.00 4.03
CA LEU A 220 10.61 -0.88 3.26
C LEU A 220 9.26 -0.21 2.99
N ARG A 221 8.70 0.50 3.98
CA ARG A 221 7.47 1.26 3.79
C ARG A 221 7.64 2.30 2.69
N VAL A 222 8.73 3.05 2.74
CA VAL A 222 9.06 4.06 1.71
C VAL A 222 9.30 3.43 0.35
N LEU A 223 9.95 2.27 0.29
CA LEU A 223 10.20 1.54 -0.95
C LEU A 223 8.88 1.12 -1.63
N VAL A 224 7.89 0.71 -0.85
CA VAL A 224 6.58 0.25 -1.35
C VAL A 224 5.69 1.43 -1.74
N SER A 225 5.52 2.39 -0.82
CA SER A 225 4.44 3.40 -0.89
C SER A 225 4.96 4.81 -1.21
N GLY A 226 6.27 5.00 -1.31
CA GLY A 226 6.90 6.32 -1.42
C GLY A 226 7.11 7.00 -0.07
N ALA A 227 7.81 8.13 -0.09
CA ALA A 227 8.11 8.89 1.11
C ALA A 227 6.87 9.65 1.63
N GLU A 228 6.57 9.56 2.91
CA GLU A 228 5.55 10.42 3.55
C GLU A 228 6.08 11.85 3.81
N SER A 229 6.92 12.36 2.91
CA SER A 229 7.45 13.71 2.97
C SER A 229 6.48 14.73 2.35
N PRO A 230 6.57 16.00 2.74
CA PRO A 230 5.83 17.06 2.04
C PRO A 230 6.19 17.08 0.55
N ILE A 231 5.17 17.33 -0.28
CA ILE A 231 5.36 17.46 -1.72
C ILE A 231 6.02 18.82 -2.01
N ASP A 232 7.21 18.76 -2.60
CA ASP A 232 7.93 19.94 -3.09
C ASP A 232 7.49 20.27 -4.52
N VAL A 233 6.65 21.32 -4.64
CA VAL A 233 6.10 21.78 -5.93
C VAL A 233 7.21 22.31 -6.84
N ASP A 234 8.26 22.90 -6.28
CA ASP A 234 9.38 23.43 -7.09
C ASP A 234 10.23 22.28 -7.65
N ASP A 235 10.41 21.20 -6.90
CA ASP A 235 11.08 20.01 -7.42
C ASP A 235 10.25 19.33 -8.51
N LEU A 236 8.93 19.23 -8.33
CA LEU A 236 8.04 18.73 -9.37
C LEU A 236 8.14 19.57 -10.65
N ARG A 237 8.12 20.90 -10.51
CA ARG A 237 8.23 21.84 -11.63
C ARG A 237 9.55 21.70 -12.39
N ARG A 238 10.68 21.60 -11.68
CA ARG A 238 12.01 21.43 -12.30
C ARG A 238 12.13 20.15 -13.12
N ASN A 239 11.37 19.12 -12.77
CA ASN A 239 11.41 17.81 -13.42
C ASN A 239 10.24 17.56 -14.39
N THR A 240 9.47 18.60 -14.73
CA THR A 240 8.30 18.52 -15.61
C THR A 240 8.67 18.67 -17.08
N ILE A 241 8.03 17.84 -17.92
CA ILE A 241 8.14 17.94 -19.39
C ILE A 241 6.87 18.59 -19.93
N TYR A 242 7.01 19.46 -20.92
CA TYR A 242 5.89 20.17 -21.53
C TYR A 242 5.66 19.68 -22.97
N GLY A 243 4.40 19.32 -23.29
CA GLY A 243 3.97 18.90 -24.62
C GLY A 243 2.90 19.82 -25.20
N GLY A 244 3.20 20.55 -26.27
CA GLY A 244 2.30 21.56 -26.83
C GLY A 244 2.15 22.84 -26.01
N TYR A 245 2.86 22.91 -24.88
CA TYR A 245 3.05 24.09 -24.07
C TYR A 245 4.51 24.45 -23.96
N HIS A 246 4.77 25.72 -23.69
CA HIS A 246 6.06 26.23 -23.24
C HIS A 246 6.00 26.54 -21.74
N GLU A 247 7.09 26.37 -21.02
CA GLU A 247 7.12 26.68 -19.58
C GLU A 247 6.61 28.08 -19.24
N LYS A 248 6.84 29.07 -20.17
CA LYS A 248 6.46 30.47 -20.01
C LYS A 248 5.03 30.80 -20.43
N ASP A 249 4.27 29.84 -20.93
CA ASP A 249 2.89 30.09 -21.33
C ASP A 249 2.03 30.42 -20.10
N MET A 250 1.12 31.37 -20.25
CA MET A 250 0.33 31.89 -19.13
C MET A 250 -0.48 30.78 -18.45
N ALA A 251 -1.07 29.83 -19.20
CA ALA A 251 -1.79 28.71 -18.65
C ALA A 251 -0.93 27.82 -17.76
N VAL A 252 0.36 27.62 -18.13
CA VAL A 252 1.34 26.87 -17.33
C VAL A 252 1.73 27.65 -16.07
N GLN A 253 1.90 28.96 -16.17
CA GLN A 253 2.20 29.80 -15.00
C GLN A 253 1.00 29.79 -14.02
N TYR A 254 -0.23 29.93 -14.51
CA TYR A 254 -1.43 29.83 -13.68
C TYR A 254 -1.57 28.46 -13.00
N PHE A 255 -1.19 27.39 -13.69
CA PHE A 255 -1.17 26.05 -13.11
C PHE A 255 -0.19 25.96 -11.93
N TRP A 256 1.05 26.39 -12.09
CA TRP A 256 2.05 26.32 -11.03
C TRP A 256 1.70 27.23 -9.85
N GLU A 257 1.18 28.41 -10.13
CA GLU A 257 0.69 29.32 -9.09
C GLU A 257 -0.50 28.72 -8.33
N ALA A 258 -1.47 28.16 -9.02
CA ALA A 258 -2.59 27.45 -8.39
C ALA A 258 -2.11 26.30 -7.50
N LEU A 259 -1.16 25.49 -7.99
CA LEU A 259 -0.64 24.34 -7.26
C LEU A 259 0.16 24.76 -6.02
N SER A 260 0.89 25.87 -6.08
CA SER A 260 1.65 26.41 -4.94
C SER A 260 0.76 26.87 -3.77
N HIS A 261 -0.51 27.17 -4.04
CA HIS A 261 -1.51 27.53 -3.02
C HIS A 261 -2.30 26.32 -2.46
N PHE A 262 -2.02 25.11 -2.94
CA PHE A 262 -2.68 23.92 -2.41
C PHE A 262 -2.01 23.49 -1.10
N ASP A 263 -2.84 23.03 -0.15
CA ASP A 263 -2.34 22.36 1.04
C ASP A 263 -1.78 20.96 0.71
N GLN A 264 -1.03 20.38 1.62
CA GLN A 264 -0.40 19.07 1.41
C GLN A 264 -1.41 17.94 1.14
N SER A 265 -2.63 18.03 1.67
CA SER A 265 -3.69 17.07 1.39
C SER A 265 -4.14 17.14 -0.07
N SER A 266 -4.38 18.35 -0.57
CA SER A 266 -4.73 18.60 -1.97
C SER A 266 -3.58 18.25 -2.93
N LEU A 267 -2.32 18.50 -2.53
CA LEU A 267 -1.14 18.10 -3.31
C LEU A 267 -1.01 16.57 -3.39
N LYS A 268 -1.27 15.84 -2.31
CA LYS A 268 -1.31 14.37 -2.32
C LYS A 268 -2.43 13.84 -3.22
N ALA A 269 -3.62 14.44 -3.17
CA ALA A 269 -4.72 14.10 -4.06
C ALA A 269 -4.36 14.38 -5.54
N PHE A 270 -3.72 15.52 -5.81
CA PHE A 270 -3.21 15.85 -7.14
C PHE A 270 -2.17 14.83 -7.62
N LEU A 271 -1.19 14.48 -6.78
CA LEU A 271 -0.16 13.52 -7.15
C LEU A 271 -0.77 12.13 -7.43
N ARG A 272 -1.72 11.70 -6.60
CA ARG A 272 -2.50 10.47 -6.87
C ARG A 272 -3.24 10.54 -8.20
N PHE A 273 -3.83 11.67 -8.52
CA PHE A 273 -4.57 11.88 -9.77
C PHE A 273 -3.66 11.74 -11.01
N VAL A 274 -2.41 12.20 -10.94
CA VAL A 274 -1.51 12.20 -12.11
C VAL A 274 -0.54 11.01 -12.16
N THR A 275 -0.26 10.33 -11.01
CA THR A 275 0.73 9.25 -10.93
C THR A 275 0.20 7.94 -10.38
N SER A 276 -1.03 7.91 -9.85
CA SER A 276 -1.65 6.84 -9.06
C SER A 276 -1.06 6.65 -7.65
N SER A 277 -0.03 7.41 -7.24
CA SER A 277 0.52 7.39 -5.89
C SER A 277 0.38 8.75 -5.21
N PRO A 278 -0.05 8.82 -3.95
CA PRO A 278 -0.15 10.10 -3.23
C PRO A 278 1.20 10.60 -2.71
N ASN A 279 2.22 9.77 -2.73
CA ASN A 279 3.52 10.06 -2.16
C ASN A 279 4.58 10.31 -3.25
N PRO A 280 5.50 11.26 -3.03
CA PRO A 280 6.60 11.49 -3.95
C PRO A 280 7.63 10.34 -3.91
N PRO A 281 8.41 10.15 -4.99
CA PRO A 281 9.56 9.25 -4.96
C PRO A 281 10.57 9.68 -3.88
N LEU A 282 11.26 8.70 -3.28
CA LEU A 282 12.20 8.94 -2.17
C LEU A 282 13.28 9.99 -2.50
N LEU A 283 13.82 9.94 -3.71
CA LEU A 283 14.90 10.84 -4.16
C LEU A 283 14.41 12.04 -4.97
N GLY A 284 13.11 12.35 -4.88
CA GLY A 284 12.49 13.48 -5.58
C GLY A 284 11.90 13.12 -6.94
N PHE A 285 11.25 14.11 -7.55
CA PHE A 285 10.49 13.94 -8.80
C PHE A 285 11.35 13.66 -10.03
N GLY A 286 12.66 13.85 -9.92
CA GLY A 286 13.61 13.41 -10.95
C GLY A 286 13.63 11.91 -11.19
N GLU A 287 13.20 11.11 -10.21
CA GLU A 287 13.16 9.63 -10.29
C GLU A 287 11.86 9.09 -10.91
N LEU A 288 10.87 9.95 -11.17
CA LEU A 288 9.65 9.49 -11.87
C LEU A 288 10.01 8.97 -13.27
N ASN A 289 9.55 7.76 -13.55
CA ASN A 289 9.71 7.13 -14.86
C ASN A 289 8.34 6.60 -15.36
N PRO A 290 7.77 7.17 -16.44
CA PRO A 290 8.19 8.42 -17.11
C PRO A 290 8.16 9.65 -16.21
N LYS A 291 8.89 10.71 -16.58
CA LYS A 291 8.80 11.99 -15.86
C LYS A 291 7.40 12.56 -15.93
N PHE A 292 7.03 13.38 -14.95
CA PHE A 292 5.77 14.10 -14.99
C PHE A 292 5.72 15.01 -16.22
N ALA A 293 4.60 15.00 -16.90
CA ALA A 293 4.42 15.81 -18.12
C ALA A 293 3.09 16.57 -18.10
N ILE A 294 3.11 17.77 -18.67
CA ILE A 294 1.91 18.59 -18.90
C ILE A 294 1.72 18.73 -20.40
N ARG A 295 0.54 18.34 -20.89
CA ARG A 295 0.18 18.43 -22.31
C ARG A 295 -0.99 19.38 -22.52
N HIS A 296 -0.90 20.19 -23.56
CA HIS A 296 -1.99 21.06 -23.99
C HIS A 296 -3.23 20.22 -24.40
N ALA A 297 -4.38 20.54 -23.79
CA ALA A 297 -5.63 19.83 -23.99
C ALA A 297 -6.69 20.64 -24.75
N GLY A 298 -6.25 21.67 -25.48
CA GLY A 298 -7.12 22.59 -26.24
C GLY A 298 -7.47 23.84 -25.46
N ASP A 299 -8.19 24.75 -26.13
CA ASP A 299 -8.52 26.09 -25.64
C ASP A 299 -9.91 26.16 -24.99
N ASP A 300 -10.62 25.04 -24.90
CA ASP A 300 -11.92 24.98 -24.23
C ASP A 300 -11.72 24.99 -22.70
N VAL A 301 -11.82 26.16 -22.11
CA VAL A 301 -11.65 26.40 -20.66
C VAL A 301 -12.80 25.82 -19.82
N THR A 302 -13.88 25.34 -20.45
CA THR A 302 -14.98 24.70 -19.71
C THR A 302 -14.64 23.25 -19.32
N ARG A 303 -13.74 22.61 -20.05
CA ARG A 303 -13.28 21.24 -19.80
C ARG A 303 -12.50 21.15 -18.49
N LEU A 304 -12.60 19.97 -17.88
CA LEU A 304 -11.76 19.62 -16.73
C LEU A 304 -10.37 19.13 -17.21
N PRO A 305 -9.33 19.31 -16.41
CA PRO A 305 -8.07 18.64 -16.68
C PRO A 305 -8.26 17.13 -16.47
N THR A 306 -7.57 16.33 -17.29
CA THR A 306 -7.57 14.88 -17.20
C THR A 306 -6.15 14.36 -17.06
N ALA A 307 -5.99 13.14 -16.55
CA ALA A 307 -4.68 12.55 -16.33
C ALA A 307 -4.57 11.16 -16.97
N SER A 308 -3.36 10.85 -17.44
CA SER A 308 -2.98 9.49 -17.84
C SER A 308 -1.88 9.02 -16.89
N THR A 309 -2.28 8.30 -15.84
CA THR A 309 -1.39 7.93 -14.74
C THR A 309 -0.28 6.95 -15.14
N CYS A 310 -0.53 6.17 -16.18
CA CYS A 310 0.45 5.25 -16.77
C CYS A 310 1.72 5.94 -17.26
N VAL A 311 1.59 7.19 -17.72
CA VAL A 311 2.71 7.99 -18.24
C VAL A 311 2.93 9.27 -17.44
N ASN A 312 2.37 9.37 -16.24
CA ASN A 312 2.48 10.54 -15.36
C ASN A 312 2.13 11.85 -16.09
N LEU A 313 1.05 11.84 -16.89
CA LEU A 313 0.68 12.93 -17.78
C LEU A 313 -0.57 13.64 -17.29
N LEU A 314 -0.49 14.98 -17.20
CA LEU A 314 -1.63 15.87 -17.05
C LEU A 314 -1.98 16.49 -18.41
N LYS A 315 -3.23 16.33 -18.84
CA LYS A 315 -3.79 17.04 -19.99
C LYS A 315 -4.49 18.29 -19.46
N LEU A 316 -3.89 19.46 -19.72
CA LEU A 316 -4.30 20.76 -19.15
C LEU A 316 -4.92 21.64 -20.24
N PRO A 317 -6.21 22.07 -20.14
CA PRO A 317 -6.77 23.12 -20.98
C PRO A 317 -6.09 24.48 -20.74
N ALA A 318 -6.19 25.38 -21.73
CA ALA A 318 -5.57 26.71 -21.67
C ALA A 318 -6.39 27.68 -20.79
N TYR A 319 -6.43 27.42 -19.47
CA TYR A 319 -7.15 28.29 -18.53
C TYR A 319 -6.62 29.71 -18.53
N GLU A 320 -7.54 30.67 -18.30
CA GLU A 320 -7.29 32.11 -18.45
C GLU A 320 -6.94 32.79 -17.12
N SER A 321 -7.07 32.10 -15.98
CA SER A 321 -6.72 32.65 -14.66
C SER A 321 -6.32 31.57 -13.66
N VAL A 322 -5.58 31.98 -12.62
CA VAL A 322 -5.17 31.14 -11.50
C VAL A 322 -6.39 30.55 -10.76
N ALA A 323 -7.40 31.37 -10.50
CA ALA A 323 -8.61 30.95 -9.80
C ALA A 323 -9.36 29.86 -10.58
N GLN A 324 -9.58 30.07 -11.89
CA GLN A 324 -10.21 29.10 -12.76
C GLN A 324 -9.43 27.78 -12.79
N CYS A 325 -8.12 27.84 -12.94
CA CYS A 325 -7.26 26.68 -12.93
C CYS A 325 -7.35 25.92 -11.59
N ALA A 326 -7.28 26.64 -10.46
CA ALA A 326 -7.37 26.04 -9.12
C ALA A 326 -8.72 25.34 -8.89
N ASP A 327 -9.84 25.97 -9.27
CA ASP A 327 -11.17 25.41 -9.10
C ASP A 327 -11.37 24.15 -9.97
N LYS A 328 -10.94 24.19 -11.22
CA LYS A 328 -11.03 23.05 -12.14
C LYS A 328 -10.14 21.89 -11.70
N LEU A 329 -8.92 22.17 -11.21
CA LEU A 329 -8.02 21.15 -10.65
C LEU A 329 -8.64 20.52 -9.40
N ARG A 330 -9.11 21.31 -8.43
CA ARG A 330 -9.75 20.77 -7.22
C ARG A 330 -10.94 19.89 -7.57
N TYR A 331 -11.78 20.34 -8.47
CA TYR A 331 -12.91 19.52 -8.91
C TYR A 331 -12.43 18.20 -9.52
N ALA A 332 -11.46 18.22 -10.42
CA ALA A 332 -10.96 17.01 -11.08
C ALA A 332 -10.35 16.00 -10.09
N ILE A 333 -9.51 16.46 -9.14
CA ILE A 333 -8.82 15.58 -8.19
C ILE A 333 -9.76 14.95 -7.16
N TYR A 334 -10.90 15.61 -6.83
CA TYR A 334 -11.85 15.09 -5.84
C TYR A 334 -13.11 14.43 -6.46
N ALA A 335 -13.48 14.77 -7.69
CA ALA A 335 -14.64 14.19 -8.36
C ALA A 335 -14.38 12.83 -9.03
N GLY A 336 -13.15 12.32 -8.97
CA GLY A 336 -12.79 11.07 -9.65
C GLY A 336 -12.81 11.16 -11.18
N ALA A 337 -12.80 12.35 -11.76
CA ALA A 337 -12.77 12.60 -13.20
C ALA A 337 -11.38 12.27 -13.79
N GLY A 338 -10.83 11.08 -13.49
CA GLY A 338 -9.42 10.82 -13.73
C GLY A 338 -9.07 9.90 -14.85
N PHE A 339 -9.97 9.16 -15.41
CA PHE A 339 -9.63 8.19 -16.45
C PHE A 339 -10.37 8.51 -17.75
N ASP A 340 -9.85 9.47 -18.49
CA ASP A 340 -10.12 9.54 -19.92
C ASP A 340 -9.27 8.45 -20.58
N LEU A 341 -9.87 7.32 -20.81
CA LEU A 341 -9.38 6.29 -21.72
C LEU A 341 -9.60 6.85 -23.13
N SER A 342 -8.62 7.53 -23.68
CA SER A 342 -8.62 7.98 -25.08
C SER A 342 -7.30 7.67 -25.74
#